data_dbd9cb416ac310a01b7600930bf156ff
#
_entry.id   dbd9cb416ac310a01b7600930bf156ff
#
_cell.length_a   1.000
_cell.length_b   1.000
_cell.length_c   1.000
_cell.angle_alpha   90.00
_cell.angle_beta   90.00
_cell.angle_gamma   90.00
#
_symmetry.space_group_name_H-M   'P 1'
#
loop_
_entity.id
_entity.type
_entity.pdbx_description
1 polymer ?
#
loop_
_entity_poly.entity_id
_entity_poly.type
_entity_poly.pdbx_seq_one_letter_code
_entity_poly.pdbx_strand_id
1 'polypeptide(L)'
;MKVKCIRLLNAYGEKVESSPWLILGYVYHVMYVINQDGKRSYGIISRHPEGEWPQMVSHQAECFEVVSDVVPSNWRTWSAQNTTNMSPAAWQ
;
A
#
# COMPACT_ATOMS: atom_id res chain seq x y z
N MET A 1 3.56 5.02 9.04
CA MET A 1 4.26 3.94 8.34
C MET A 1 4.67 4.41 6.96
N LYS A 2 5.88 4.12 6.55
CA LYS A 2 6.41 4.49 5.25
C LYS A 2 7.03 3.29 4.58
N VAL A 3 6.85 3.18 3.28
CA VAL A 3 7.39 2.09 2.46
C VAL A 3 8.08 2.65 1.24
N LYS A 4 9.16 1.99 0.82
CA LYS A 4 9.92 2.36 -0.38
C LYS A 4 9.62 1.35 -1.48
N CYS A 5 9.31 1.83 -2.67
CA CYS A 5 9.09 0.95 -3.81
C CYS A 5 10.43 0.36 -4.27
N ILE A 6 10.55 -0.96 -4.18
CA ILE A 6 11.77 -1.68 -4.56
C ILE A 6 11.60 -2.57 -5.77
N ARG A 7 10.37 -2.82 -6.20
CA ARG A 7 10.08 -3.59 -7.42
C ARG A 7 8.68 -3.25 -7.91
N LEU A 8 8.46 -3.50 -9.19
CA LEU A 8 7.17 -3.31 -9.84
C LEU A 8 6.62 -4.67 -10.24
N LEU A 9 5.38 -4.95 -9.86
CA LEU A 9 4.71 -6.22 -10.13
C LEU A 9 3.35 -5.95 -10.78
N ASN A 10 2.94 -6.86 -11.67
CA ASN A 10 1.58 -6.84 -12.21
C ASN A 10 0.62 -7.55 -11.23
N ALA A 11 -0.66 -7.65 -11.62
CA ALA A 11 -1.69 -8.28 -10.79
C ALA A 11 -1.41 -9.77 -10.50
N TYR A 12 -0.56 -10.42 -11.29
CA TYR A 12 -0.19 -11.82 -11.11
C TYR A 12 1.09 -12.02 -10.31
N GLY A 13 1.68 -10.92 -9.81
CA GLY A 13 2.93 -11.00 -9.05
C GLY A 13 4.18 -11.09 -9.91
N GLU A 14 4.06 -10.86 -11.21
CA GLU A 14 5.19 -10.90 -12.14
C GLU A 14 5.85 -9.54 -12.26
N LYS A 15 7.18 -9.51 -12.42
CA LYS A 15 7.92 -8.26 -12.59
C LYS A 15 7.54 -7.57 -13.90
N VAL A 16 7.36 -6.26 -13.83
CA VAL A 16 7.14 -5.38 -14.98
C VAL A 16 8.15 -4.25 -14.97
N GLU A 17 8.38 -3.61 -16.12
CA GLU A 17 9.37 -2.54 -16.25
C GLU A 17 8.84 -1.18 -15.78
N SER A 18 7.55 -0.99 -15.81
CA SER A 18 6.94 0.27 -15.42
C SER A 18 5.55 0.07 -14.83
N SER A 19 5.12 1.04 -14.06
CA SER A 19 3.78 1.08 -13.47
C SER A 19 3.27 2.52 -13.54
N PRO A 20 1.98 2.72 -13.84
CA PRO A 20 1.43 4.07 -13.81
C PRO A 20 1.29 4.64 -12.39
N TRP A 21 1.34 3.78 -11.37
CA TRP A 21 1.07 4.18 -9.99
C TRP A 21 2.30 4.23 -9.09
N LEU A 22 3.36 3.50 -9.42
CA LEU A 22 4.55 3.37 -8.58
C LEU A 22 5.79 3.79 -9.33
N ILE A 23 6.68 4.45 -8.59
CA ILE A 23 8.01 4.84 -9.10
C ILE A 23 9.05 4.15 -8.23
N LEU A 24 9.94 3.39 -8.86
CA LEU A 24 11.04 2.72 -8.16
C LEU A 24 11.88 3.73 -7.36
N GLY A 25 12.17 3.38 -6.13
CA GLY A 25 12.97 4.20 -5.24
C GLY A 25 12.21 5.26 -4.46
N TYR A 26 10.96 5.51 -4.79
CA TYR A 26 10.15 6.49 -4.05
C TYR A 26 9.66 5.90 -2.73
N VAL A 27 9.58 6.77 -1.72
CA VAL A 27 9.01 6.45 -0.41
C VAL A 27 7.58 6.97 -0.37
N TYR A 28 6.66 6.09 0.01
CA TYR A 28 5.22 6.39 0.11
C TYR A 28 4.77 6.28 1.54
N HIS A 29 3.86 7.16 1.93
CA HIS A 29 3.14 7.04 3.20
C HIS A 29 2.06 5.98 3.05
N VAL A 30 1.99 5.07 4.02
CA VAL A 30 0.95 4.03 4.04
C VAL A 30 -0.27 4.61 4.73
N MET A 31 -1.41 4.54 4.06
CA MET A 31 -2.68 5.03 4.56
C MET A 31 -3.49 3.93 5.23
N TYR A 32 -3.31 2.69 4.80
CA TYR A 32 -3.93 1.52 5.42
C TYR A 32 -3.16 0.26 5.04
N VAL A 33 -3.36 -0.79 5.83
CA VAL A 33 -2.77 -2.10 5.58
C VAL A 33 -3.90 -3.12 5.53
N ILE A 34 -3.91 -3.97 4.51
CA ILE A 34 -4.87 -5.06 4.36
C ILE A 34 -4.09 -6.37 4.32
N ASN A 35 -4.51 -7.33 5.16
CA ASN A 35 -4.08 -8.72 5.06
C ASN A 35 -5.32 -9.54 4.71
N GLN A 36 -5.29 -10.21 3.56
CA GLN A 36 -6.40 -11.03 3.09
C GLN A 36 -5.85 -12.34 2.56
N ASP A 37 -6.34 -13.46 3.09
CA ASP A 37 -5.93 -14.80 2.69
C ASP A 37 -4.41 -14.99 2.72
N GLY A 38 -3.76 -14.45 3.76
CA GLY A 38 -2.31 -14.52 3.93
C GLY A 38 -1.51 -13.57 3.05
N LYS A 39 -2.15 -12.71 2.27
CA LYS A 39 -1.49 -11.72 1.42
C LYS A 39 -1.66 -10.34 1.99
N ARG A 40 -0.56 -9.59 2.06
CA ARG A 40 -0.56 -8.22 2.55
C ARG A 40 -0.50 -7.24 1.39
N SER A 41 -1.30 -6.17 1.52
CA SER A 41 -1.28 -5.02 0.62
C SER A 41 -1.19 -3.73 1.43
N TYR A 42 -0.52 -2.73 0.87
CA TYR A 42 -0.47 -1.39 1.43
C TYR A 42 -1.30 -0.45 0.58
N GLY A 43 -2.15 0.34 1.23
CA GLY A 43 -2.82 1.46 0.59
C GLY A 43 -1.94 2.69 0.68
N ILE A 44 -1.64 3.27 -0.46
CA ILE A 44 -0.82 4.47 -0.57
C ILE A 44 -1.54 5.52 -1.41
N ILE A 45 -1.11 6.76 -1.28
CA ILE A 45 -1.56 7.82 -2.18
C ILE A 45 -0.54 7.94 -3.30
N SER A 46 -1.04 7.77 -4.53
CA SER A 46 -0.23 7.84 -5.72
C SER A 46 -0.97 8.63 -6.80
N ARG A 47 -0.22 9.14 -7.78
CA ARG A 47 -0.77 9.93 -8.86
C ARG A 47 -0.42 9.27 -10.19
N HIS A 48 -1.46 8.95 -10.97
CA HIS A 48 -1.26 8.49 -12.34
C HIS A 48 -0.63 9.62 -13.17
N PRO A 49 0.35 9.34 -14.06
CA PRO A 49 1.00 10.39 -14.86
C PRO A 49 0.03 11.22 -15.68
N GLU A 50 -1.07 10.63 -16.14
CA GLU A 50 -2.11 11.30 -16.92
C GLU A 50 -3.27 11.77 -16.06
N GLY A 51 -3.24 11.53 -14.73
CA GLY A 51 -4.30 11.91 -13.81
C GLY A 51 -4.09 13.29 -13.23
N GLU A 52 -5.18 14.00 -13.00
CA GLU A 52 -5.14 15.32 -12.35
C GLU A 52 -5.03 15.23 -10.83
N TRP A 53 -5.56 14.16 -10.24
CA TRP A 53 -5.71 14.03 -8.80
C TRP A 53 -4.99 12.81 -8.25
N PRO A 54 -4.34 12.95 -7.08
CA PRO A 54 -3.84 11.78 -6.37
C PRO A 54 -4.97 10.83 -6.02
N GLN A 55 -4.70 9.53 -6.06
CA GLN A 55 -5.66 8.50 -5.70
C GLN A 55 -5.06 7.56 -4.68
N MET A 56 -5.92 7.02 -3.82
CA MET A 56 -5.54 6.00 -2.87
C MET A 56 -5.68 4.64 -3.55
N VAL A 57 -4.58 3.92 -3.66
CA VAL A 57 -4.52 2.63 -4.35
C VAL A 57 -3.80 1.61 -3.49
N SER A 58 -4.22 0.35 -3.61
CA SER A 58 -3.58 -0.77 -2.93
C SER A 58 -2.57 -1.45 -3.83
N HIS A 59 -1.41 -1.79 -3.26
CA HIS A 59 -0.39 -2.55 -3.95
C HIS A 59 0.14 -3.67 -3.07
N GLN A 60 0.59 -4.76 -3.71
CA GLN A 60 1.17 -5.90 -3.03
C GLN A 60 2.37 -5.47 -2.17
N ALA A 61 2.46 -6.01 -0.96
CA ALA A 61 3.55 -5.68 -0.04
C ALA A 61 4.93 -6.01 -0.61
N GLU A 62 5.00 -7.00 -1.51
CA GLU A 62 6.23 -7.42 -2.16
C GLU A 62 6.85 -6.32 -3.02
N CYS A 63 6.08 -5.32 -3.42
CA CYS A 63 6.59 -4.15 -4.15
C CYS A 63 7.42 -3.22 -3.27
N PHE A 64 7.39 -3.41 -1.96
CA PHE A 64 7.90 -2.42 -1.01
C PHE A 64 8.84 -3.02 0.01
N GLU A 65 9.72 -2.14 0.51
CA GLU A 65 10.49 -2.33 1.72
C GLU A 65 9.97 -1.35 2.77
N VAL A 66 9.69 -1.84 3.98
CA VAL A 66 9.25 -0.97 5.07
C VAL A 66 10.44 -0.15 5.56
N VAL A 67 10.35 1.17 5.48
CA VAL A 67 11.40 2.08 5.96
C VAL A 67 11.04 2.75 7.27
N SER A 68 9.76 2.75 7.65
CA SER A 68 9.30 3.15 8.98
C SER A 68 8.02 2.40 9.31
N ASP A 69 8.01 1.66 10.41
CA ASP A 69 6.86 0.88 10.87
C ASP A 69 6.01 1.63 11.91
N VAL A 70 6.34 2.88 12.19
CA VAL A 70 5.58 3.70 13.14
C VAL A 70 4.22 4.06 12.52
N VAL A 71 3.15 3.63 13.19
CA VAL A 71 1.79 3.95 12.77
C VAL A 71 1.20 5.04 13.68
N PRO A 72 0.30 5.89 13.14
CA PRO A 72 -0.40 6.87 13.97
C PRO A 72 -1.20 6.22 15.09
N SER A 73 -1.28 6.87 16.24
CA SER A 73 -1.98 6.34 17.42
C SER A 73 -3.49 6.18 17.21
N ASN A 74 -4.06 6.86 16.22
CA ASN A 74 -5.50 6.77 15.90
C ASN A 74 -5.84 5.60 14.98
N TRP A 75 -4.87 4.80 14.57
CA TRP A 75 -5.12 3.60 13.79
C TRP A 75 -5.69 2.50 14.66
N ARG A 76 -6.56 1.70 14.07
CA ARG A 76 -7.18 0.53 14.71
C ARG A 76 -7.09 -0.67 13.77
N THR A 77 -7.05 -1.84 14.38
CA THR A 77 -7.12 -3.10 13.65
C THR A 77 -8.56 -3.58 13.62
N TRP A 78 -9.01 -3.95 12.44
CA TRP A 78 -10.33 -4.53 12.24
C TRP A 78 -10.19 -5.84 11.48
N SER A 79 -10.93 -6.86 11.91
CA SER A 79 -10.84 -8.19 11.31
C SER A 79 -12.23 -8.74 11.01
N ALA A 80 -12.37 -9.39 9.85
CA ALA A 80 -13.55 -10.14 9.48
C ALA A 80 -13.14 -11.29 8.56
N GLN A 81 -13.51 -12.51 8.93
CA GLN A 81 -13.15 -13.72 8.19
C GLN A 81 -11.63 -13.80 7.98
N ASN A 82 -11.18 -13.82 6.72
CA ASN A 82 -9.76 -13.90 6.37
C ASN A 82 -9.12 -12.55 6.07
N THR A 83 -9.78 -11.46 6.44
CA THR A 83 -9.30 -10.10 6.15
C THR A 83 -9.01 -9.36 7.45
N THR A 84 -7.84 -8.73 7.53
CA THR A 84 -7.46 -7.85 8.63
C THR A 84 -7.05 -6.51 8.05
N ASN A 85 -7.69 -5.44 8.53
CA ASN A 85 -7.39 -4.08 8.11
C ASN A 85 -6.78 -3.29 9.27
N MET A 86 -5.76 -2.51 8.96
CA MET A 86 -5.22 -1.49 9.87
C MET A 86 -5.37 -0.14 9.18
N SER A 87 -6.12 0.76 9.78
CA SER A 87 -6.43 2.06 9.21
C SER A 87 -6.85 3.06 10.28
N PRO A 88 -6.93 4.35 9.96
CA PRO A 88 -7.46 5.33 10.91
C PRO A 88 -8.85 4.93 11.42
N ALA A 89 -9.09 5.11 12.71
CA ALA A 89 -10.35 4.71 13.34
C ALA A 89 -11.57 5.36 12.68
N ALA A 90 -11.41 6.59 12.17
CA ALA A 90 -12.48 7.31 11.49
C ALA A 90 -12.94 6.67 10.18
N TRP A 91 -12.16 5.75 9.63
CA TRP A 91 -12.47 5.07 8.36
C TRP A 91 -13.22 3.75 8.57
N GLN A 92 -13.35 3.30 9.80
CA GLN A 92 -13.91 1.98 10.14
C GLN A 92 -15.38 2.02 10.55
#